data_a86f98224b0258fab90ccad971a7ab32
#
_entry.id   a86f98224b0258fab90ccad971a7ab32
#
_cell.length_a   1.000
_cell.length_b   1.000
_cell.length_c   1.000
_cell.angle_alpha   90.00
_cell.angle_beta   90.00
_cell.angle_gamma   90.00
#
_symmetry.space_group_name_H-M   'P 1'
#
loop_
_entity.id
_entity.type
_entity.pdbx_description
1 polymer ?
#
loop_
_entity_poly.entity_id
_entity_poly.type
_entity_poly.pdbx_seq_one_letter_code
_entity_poly.pdbx_strand_id
1 'polypeptide(L)'
;MNINNKEAKPVHNAYTEQILLNSIIEKYDYYDEQRSQQKSDNRLISNAIYNSTIPTINSWDCKIQLPEIYELSQTLKSHIMQNLYSHPDGMFDVSGVDFESQKYANKQKAMLVNTFEEMKVTEEIEKIVDSVVETGEVTLFIGWETRTKKVRRPLSIKEQIENNTNAAFTIEDKIVYDNAKVKFVNYEDFVFDKNGITNWDSCSKIYRTYQTFDEIKTNKSNNMLNTEKLELLKGVMAKKQGYNEKYSNNKIEVLEFWGDIELPNGETLKNQLISVAGRKVVIRLEANPFVINPFIHANIIECPSTGRGISPLRVALILNNISSTILNKQLDALALMMNPPYLAPKGCFRGTQDISPGKIIEYDSTLMTSVPTPLSFDKAMTGWDFLNYFKSTTESATGIFKNMSGNLQSFDRTATEINYSVGGQEARLNMILESINRKVIVPMVEKTAELISNFKIGKESILINDKGRNEFIDIDDKVRNSNYIYRYGDRKATFERKSKLKELFEVIQSFVQNPEVSQRINWIECFKFALEQYGVENANNFLSKDAQNTQ
;
A
#
# COMPACT_ATOMS: atom_id res chain seq x y z
N MET A 1 37.44 -12.78 9.47
CA MET A 1 36.93 -14.17 9.60
C MET A 1 36.52 -14.63 8.21
N ASN A 2 37.20 -15.60 7.67
CA ASN A 2 36.87 -16.19 6.36
C ASN A 2 35.54 -16.94 6.49
N ILE A 3 34.47 -16.35 6.00
CA ILE A 3 33.23 -17.07 5.76
C ILE A 3 33.50 -17.92 4.50
N ASN A 4 33.79 -19.20 4.70
CA ASN A 4 33.79 -20.20 3.64
C ASN A 4 32.36 -20.23 3.05
N ASN A 5 32.08 -19.40 2.04
CA ASN A 5 31.04 -19.65 1.08
C ASN A 5 31.41 -20.96 0.36
N LYS A 6 30.97 -22.10 0.89
CA LYS A 6 30.80 -23.28 0.06
C LYS A 6 29.75 -22.90 -0.98
N GLU A 7 30.24 -22.50 -2.16
CA GLU A 7 29.41 -22.46 -3.36
C GLU A 7 28.64 -23.78 -3.42
N ALA A 8 27.36 -23.72 -3.26
CA ALA A 8 26.48 -24.86 -3.43
C ALA A 8 26.69 -25.31 -4.88
N LYS A 9 27.40 -26.43 -5.07
CA LYS A 9 27.52 -27.05 -6.38
C LYS A 9 26.12 -27.24 -6.91
N PRO A 10 25.82 -26.79 -8.14
CA PRO A 10 24.47 -26.94 -8.69
C PRO A 10 24.10 -28.42 -8.65
N VAL A 11 22.99 -28.72 -8.02
CA VAL A 11 22.41 -30.08 -7.97
C VAL A 11 21.89 -30.37 -9.38
N HIS A 12 22.77 -30.88 -10.26
CA HIS A 12 22.49 -31.13 -11.68
C HIS A 12 21.79 -32.48 -11.90
N ASN A 13 20.86 -32.85 -11.07
CA ASN A 13 20.05 -34.03 -11.31
C ASN A 13 18.64 -33.61 -11.71
N ALA A 14 18.21 -33.94 -12.94
CA ALA A 14 16.88 -33.64 -13.46
C ALA A 14 15.75 -34.15 -12.53
N TYR A 15 16.02 -35.22 -11.78
CA TYR A 15 15.10 -35.74 -10.77
C TYR A 15 14.92 -34.76 -9.59
N THR A 16 15.99 -34.17 -9.10
CA THR A 16 15.94 -33.19 -8.01
C THR A 16 15.24 -31.90 -8.44
N GLU A 17 15.47 -31.44 -9.69
CA GLU A 17 14.77 -30.27 -10.24
C GLU A 17 13.26 -30.51 -10.32
N GLN A 18 12.82 -31.71 -10.74
CA GLN A 18 11.40 -32.02 -10.84
C GLN A 18 10.71 -32.07 -9.46
N ILE A 19 11.42 -32.56 -8.43
CA ILE A 19 10.90 -32.57 -7.05
C ILE A 19 10.80 -31.15 -6.52
N LEU A 20 11.81 -30.30 -6.71
CA LEU A 20 11.76 -28.89 -6.33
C LEU A 20 10.62 -28.17 -7.01
N LEU A 21 10.44 -28.38 -8.32
CA LEU A 21 9.33 -27.83 -9.08
C LEU A 21 7.97 -28.18 -8.47
N ASN A 22 7.73 -29.47 -8.25
CA ASN A 22 6.48 -29.96 -7.72
C ASN A 22 6.22 -29.43 -6.29
N SER A 23 7.24 -29.47 -5.43
CA SER A 23 7.15 -28.96 -4.07
C SER A 23 6.79 -27.47 -4.01
N ILE A 24 7.35 -26.64 -4.89
CA ILE A 24 7.04 -25.21 -4.93
C ILE A 24 5.62 -24.96 -5.43
N ILE A 25 5.17 -25.70 -6.45
CA ILE A 25 3.81 -25.58 -6.97
C ILE A 25 2.80 -26.01 -5.92
N GLU A 26 3.01 -27.15 -5.27
CA GLU A 26 2.13 -27.67 -4.21
C GLU A 26 2.06 -26.70 -3.02
N LYS A 27 3.20 -26.15 -2.58
CA LYS A 27 3.23 -25.13 -1.53
C LYS A 27 2.46 -23.87 -1.94
N TYR A 28 2.65 -23.40 -3.18
CA TYR A 28 1.94 -22.22 -3.68
C TYR A 28 0.43 -22.46 -3.67
N ASP A 29 -0.03 -23.56 -4.26
CA ASP A 29 -1.45 -23.88 -4.36
C ASP A 29 -2.08 -24.08 -2.96
N TYR A 30 -1.38 -24.73 -2.04
CA TYR A 30 -1.81 -24.88 -0.64
C TYR A 30 -1.93 -23.53 0.09
N TYR A 31 -0.92 -22.66 -0.01
CA TYR A 31 -0.96 -21.35 0.65
C TYR A 31 -2.02 -20.43 0.01
N ASP A 32 -2.24 -20.55 -1.29
CA ASP A 32 -3.25 -19.78 -2.01
C ASP A 32 -4.67 -20.20 -1.65
N GLU A 33 -4.92 -21.51 -1.51
CA GLU A 33 -6.20 -22.07 -1.07
C GLU A 33 -6.57 -21.58 0.34
N GLN A 34 -5.63 -21.56 1.26
CA GLN A 34 -5.84 -21.02 2.61
C GLN A 34 -6.30 -19.55 2.65
N ARG A 35 -6.10 -18.81 1.57
CA ARG A 35 -6.47 -17.40 1.41
C ARG A 35 -7.72 -17.18 0.57
N SER A 36 -8.32 -18.25 0.05
CA SER A 36 -9.43 -18.15 -0.91
C SER A 36 -10.59 -17.29 -0.40
N GLN A 37 -10.99 -17.48 0.86
CA GLN A 37 -12.05 -16.70 1.49
C GLN A 37 -11.65 -15.23 1.64
N GLN A 38 -10.44 -14.93 2.09
CA GLN A 38 -9.93 -13.55 2.22
C GLN A 38 -9.86 -12.86 0.86
N LYS A 39 -9.39 -13.56 -0.18
CA LYS A 39 -9.37 -13.03 -1.54
C LYS A 39 -10.77 -12.69 -2.04
N SER A 40 -11.75 -13.54 -1.77
CA SER A 40 -13.15 -13.29 -2.10
C SER A 40 -13.67 -12.03 -1.40
N ASP A 41 -13.43 -11.90 -0.09
CA ASP A 41 -13.86 -10.75 0.71
C ASP A 41 -13.20 -9.44 0.20
N ASN A 42 -11.89 -9.47 -0.08
CA ASN A 42 -11.16 -8.31 -0.59
C ASN A 42 -11.62 -7.88 -1.98
N ARG A 43 -11.94 -8.84 -2.87
CA ARG A 43 -12.50 -8.56 -4.18
C ARG A 43 -13.88 -7.91 -4.11
N LEU A 44 -14.72 -8.32 -3.15
CA LEU A 44 -16.02 -7.68 -2.92
C LEU A 44 -15.84 -6.21 -2.51
N ILE A 45 -14.86 -5.90 -1.66
CA ILE A 45 -14.55 -4.53 -1.25
C ILE A 45 -14.02 -3.72 -2.43
N SER A 46 -13.04 -4.24 -3.17
CA SER A 46 -12.49 -3.58 -4.36
C SER A 46 -13.57 -3.32 -5.42
N ASN A 47 -14.47 -4.28 -5.67
CA ASN A 47 -15.61 -4.10 -6.56
C ASN A 47 -16.58 -3.04 -6.06
N ALA A 48 -16.83 -2.95 -4.76
CA ALA A 48 -17.70 -1.91 -4.20
C ALA A 48 -17.09 -0.50 -4.29
N ILE A 49 -15.74 -0.40 -4.26
CA ILE A 49 -15.04 0.86 -4.45
C ILE A 49 -15.05 1.29 -5.93
N TYR A 50 -14.72 0.39 -6.85
CA TYR A 50 -14.41 0.75 -8.25
C TYR A 50 -15.45 0.30 -9.28
N ASN A 51 -16.22 -0.76 -8.99
CA ASN A 51 -17.12 -1.42 -9.95
C ASN A 51 -18.52 -1.59 -9.39
N SER A 52 -19.33 -0.54 -9.43
CA SER A 52 -20.68 -0.54 -8.85
C SER A 52 -21.70 -1.25 -9.78
N THR A 53 -21.67 -2.56 -9.84
CA THR A 53 -22.68 -3.34 -10.56
C THR A 53 -23.50 -4.22 -9.63
N ILE A 54 -24.81 -4.02 -9.59
CA ILE A 54 -25.76 -4.88 -8.85
C ILE A 54 -26.40 -5.85 -9.85
N PRO A 55 -26.36 -7.17 -9.60
CA PRO A 55 -27.11 -8.13 -10.40
C PRO A 55 -28.61 -7.91 -10.21
N THR A 56 -29.38 -7.98 -11.27
CA THR A 56 -30.84 -7.81 -11.27
C THR A 56 -31.56 -9.08 -11.63
N ILE A 57 -32.73 -9.26 -11.03
CA ILE A 57 -33.63 -10.38 -11.27
C ILE A 57 -34.56 -10.06 -12.46
N ASN A 58 -35.08 -8.82 -12.50
CA ASN A 58 -36.01 -8.36 -13.54
C ASN A 58 -35.42 -7.19 -14.32
N SER A 59 -35.88 -6.98 -15.55
CA SER A 59 -35.42 -5.91 -16.45
C SER A 59 -35.81 -4.49 -15.99
N TRP A 60 -36.82 -4.35 -15.13
CA TRP A 60 -37.34 -3.08 -14.63
C TRP A 60 -36.87 -2.78 -13.19
N ASP A 61 -36.21 -3.71 -12.50
CA ASP A 61 -35.65 -3.49 -11.16
C ASP A 61 -34.60 -2.37 -11.19
N CYS A 62 -34.64 -1.49 -10.20
CA CYS A 62 -33.61 -0.47 -10.02
C CYS A 62 -32.26 -1.10 -9.65
N LYS A 63 -31.17 -0.52 -10.19
CA LYS A 63 -29.78 -1.02 -10.10
C LYS A 63 -28.84 0.03 -9.56
N ILE A 64 -29.24 0.76 -8.53
CA ILE A 64 -28.42 1.81 -7.94
C ILE A 64 -27.63 1.23 -6.79
N GLN A 65 -26.33 1.43 -6.80
CA GLN A 65 -25.47 1.19 -5.66
C GLN A 65 -25.09 2.55 -5.04
N LEU A 66 -25.26 2.67 -3.73
CA LEU A 66 -24.84 3.87 -3.01
C LEU A 66 -23.31 3.95 -3.00
N PRO A 67 -22.71 5.13 -3.27
CA PRO A 67 -21.27 5.29 -3.35
C PRO A 67 -20.61 5.47 -1.97
N GLU A 68 -21.25 5.03 -0.88
CA GLU A 68 -20.76 5.25 0.49
C GLU A 68 -19.39 4.61 0.72
N ILE A 69 -19.15 3.40 0.15
CA ILE A 69 -17.86 2.73 0.29
C ILE A 69 -16.76 3.52 -0.41
N TYR A 70 -17.03 4.08 -1.59
CA TYR A 70 -16.08 4.95 -2.28
C TYR A 70 -15.79 6.21 -1.47
N GLU A 71 -16.81 6.91 -0.96
CA GLU A 71 -16.66 8.12 -0.12
C GLU A 71 -15.81 7.81 1.12
N LEU A 72 -16.12 6.72 1.83
CA LEU A 72 -15.37 6.30 3.01
C LEU A 72 -13.92 5.93 2.68
N SER A 73 -13.69 5.23 1.55
CA SER A 73 -12.34 4.85 1.11
C SER A 73 -11.48 6.08 0.82
N GLN A 74 -12.01 7.06 0.06
CA GLN A 74 -11.29 8.28 -0.27
C GLN A 74 -11.03 9.16 0.97
N THR A 75 -11.99 9.25 1.86
CA THR A 75 -11.83 9.97 3.13
C THR A 75 -10.73 9.34 3.97
N LEU A 76 -10.75 8.02 4.13
CA LEU A 76 -9.73 7.30 4.90
C LEU A 76 -8.33 7.42 4.26
N LYS A 77 -8.23 7.23 2.93
CA LYS A 77 -6.98 7.40 2.18
C LYS A 77 -6.40 8.80 2.37
N SER A 78 -7.20 9.84 2.19
CA SER A 78 -6.75 11.23 2.33
C SER A 78 -6.25 11.54 3.74
N HIS A 79 -6.95 11.05 4.77
CA HIS A 79 -6.52 11.23 6.16
C HIS A 79 -5.22 10.48 6.48
N ILE A 80 -5.09 9.23 6.03
CA ILE A 80 -3.84 8.47 6.20
C ILE A 80 -2.69 9.18 5.48
N MET A 81 -2.87 9.57 4.21
CA MET A 81 -1.85 10.26 3.43
C MET A 81 -1.45 11.59 4.06
N GLN A 82 -2.41 12.40 4.49
CA GLN A 82 -2.14 13.69 5.13
C GLN A 82 -1.30 13.55 6.40
N ASN A 83 -1.50 12.46 7.15
CA ASN A 83 -0.78 12.21 8.41
C ASN A 83 0.53 11.45 8.23
N LEU A 84 0.63 10.57 7.20
CA LEU A 84 1.89 9.86 6.93
C LEU A 84 2.93 10.77 6.31
N TYR A 85 2.56 11.66 5.37
CA TYR A 85 3.54 12.35 4.55
C TYR A 85 3.30 13.78 4.21
N SER A 86 4.41 14.55 4.30
CA SER A 86 4.69 15.71 3.47
C SER A 86 5.99 15.52 2.69
N HIS A 87 6.99 14.84 3.25
CA HIS A 87 8.32 14.67 2.65
C HIS A 87 9.06 13.49 3.32
N PRO A 88 9.92 12.72 2.60
CA PRO A 88 10.71 11.64 3.18
C PRO A 88 11.49 11.99 4.45
N ASP A 89 11.97 13.22 4.56
CA ASP A 89 12.68 13.71 5.74
C ASP A 89 11.86 13.63 7.04
N GLY A 90 10.55 13.83 6.96
CA GLY A 90 9.63 13.73 8.10
C GLY A 90 9.16 12.30 8.42
N MET A 91 9.51 11.30 7.60
CA MET A 91 9.03 9.92 7.78
C MET A 91 9.58 9.23 9.00
N PHE A 92 10.87 9.44 9.25
CA PHE A 92 11.62 8.73 10.27
C PHE A 92 12.70 9.61 10.86
N ASP A 93 13.12 9.22 12.06
CA ASP A 93 14.27 9.78 12.73
C ASP A 93 15.32 8.70 13.00
N VAL A 94 16.58 9.10 13.00
CA VAL A 94 17.73 8.22 13.22
C VAL A 94 18.46 8.68 14.47
N SER A 95 18.70 7.75 15.37
CA SER A 95 19.49 8.00 16.59
C SER A 95 20.59 6.95 16.69
N GLY A 96 21.80 7.36 17.11
CA GLY A 96 22.87 6.41 17.39
C GLY A 96 22.60 5.62 18.67
N VAL A 97 23.00 4.35 18.69
CA VAL A 97 22.95 3.51 19.90
C VAL A 97 23.98 3.95 20.92
N ASP A 98 25.13 4.41 20.45
CA ASP A 98 26.26 4.87 21.26
C ASP A 98 26.69 6.29 20.85
N PHE A 99 27.61 6.88 21.62
CA PHE A 99 28.08 8.26 21.42
C PHE A 99 28.79 8.44 20.04
N GLU A 100 29.45 7.40 19.54
CA GLU A 100 30.12 7.46 18.24
C GLU A 100 29.11 7.43 17.11
N SER A 101 28.13 6.50 17.14
CA SER A 101 27.07 6.40 16.14
C SER A 101 26.20 7.64 16.12
N GLN A 102 25.97 8.28 17.28
CA GLN A 102 25.17 9.52 17.36
C GLN A 102 25.78 10.68 16.54
N LYS A 103 27.12 10.75 16.42
CA LYS A 103 27.79 11.76 15.59
C LYS A 103 27.46 11.61 14.10
N TYR A 104 27.12 10.39 13.67
CA TYR A 104 26.82 10.07 12.28
C TYR A 104 25.33 9.97 11.99
N ALA A 105 24.46 10.06 12.99
CA ALA A 105 23.02 9.87 12.85
C ALA A 105 22.39 10.80 11.80
N ASN A 106 22.76 12.08 11.77
CA ASN A 106 22.27 13.04 10.79
C ASN A 106 22.74 12.69 9.36
N LYS A 107 23.96 12.21 9.20
CA LYS A 107 24.48 11.78 7.89
C LYS A 107 23.76 10.53 7.40
N GLN A 108 23.51 9.58 8.30
CA GLN A 108 22.75 8.37 8.02
C GLN A 108 21.32 8.70 7.60
N LYS A 109 20.65 9.63 8.33
CA LYS A 109 19.32 10.11 7.97
C LYS A 109 19.31 10.73 6.58
N ALA A 110 20.25 11.63 6.31
CA ALA A 110 20.38 12.31 5.03
C ALA A 110 20.60 11.34 3.86
N MET A 111 21.44 10.30 4.05
CA MET A 111 21.67 9.25 3.05
C MET A 111 20.36 8.49 2.74
N LEU A 112 19.61 8.10 3.76
CA LEU A 112 18.35 7.38 3.59
C LEU A 112 17.28 8.25 2.91
N VAL A 113 17.17 9.53 3.30
CA VAL A 113 16.24 10.47 2.66
C VAL A 113 16.56 10.59 1.17
N ASN A 114 17.83 10.82 0.80
CA ASN A 114 18.24 10.86 -0.61
C ASN A 114 17.90 9.55 -1.35
N THR A 115 18.14 8.40 -0.73
CA THR A 115 17.79 7.09 -1.30
C THR A 115 16.28 6.97 -1.54
N PHE A 116 15.45 7.40 -0.59
CA PHE A 116 13.99 7.37 -0.73
C PHE A 116 13.47 8.33 -1.79
N GLU A 117 14.11 9.48 -1.96
CA GLU A 117 13.79 10.40 -3.06
C GLU A 117 14.16 9.80 -4.42
N GLU A 118 15.37 9.24 -4.57
CA GLU A 118 15.82 8.60 -5.81
C GLU A 118 14.92 7.43 -6.22
N MET A 119 14.45 6.62 -5.28
CA MET A 119 13.55 5.49 -5.57
C MET A 119 12.10 5.90 -5.71
N LYS A 120 11.75 7.18 -5.46
CA LYS A 120 10.37 7.71 -5.46
C LYS A 120 9.45 6.93 -4.52
N VAL A 121 9.87 6.77 -3.28
CA VAL A 121 9.15 5.97 -2.29
C VAL A 121 7.70 6.43 -2.10
N THR A 122 7.39 7.69 -2.34
CA THR A 122 6.04 8.26 -2.21
C THR A 122 5.01 7.53 -3.09
N GLU A 123 5.40 7.14 -4.33
CA GLU A 123 4.53 6.37 -5.23
C GLU A 123 4.19 4.97 -4.67
N GLU A 124 5.15 4.34 -3.96
CA GLU A 124 4.91 3.04 -3.31
C GLU A 124 4.06 3.19 -2.05
N ILE A 125 4.17 4.32 -1.34
CA ILE A 125 3.37 4.63 -0.16
C ILE A 125 1.91 4.83 -0.49
N GLU A 126 1.59 5.47 -1.61
CA GLU A 126 0.21 5.56 -2.08
C GLU A 126 -0.41 4.17 -2.24
N LYS A 127 0.33 3.21 -2.83
CA LYS A 127 -0.10 1.81 -2.96
C LYS A 127 -0.21 1.10 -1.61
N ILE A 128 0.66 1.41 -0.65
CA ILE A 128 0.57 0.91 0.72
C ILE A 128 -0.74 1.35 1.35
N VAL A 129 -1.08 2.64 1.25
CA VAL A 129 -2.32 3.20 1.81
C VAL A 129 -3.54 2.58 1.13
N ASP A 130 -3.51 2.43 -0.19
CA ASP A 130 -4.57 1.74 -0.93
C ASP A 130 -4.78 0.31 -0.42
N SER A 131 -3.69 -0.45 -0.23
CA SER A 131 -3.76 -1.81 0.29
C SER A 131 -4.29 -1.86 1.71
N VAL A 132 -3.89 -0.94 2.60
CA VAL A 132 -4.41 -0.85 3.97
C VAL A 132 -5.92 -0.67 3.97
N VAL A 133 -6.42 0.22 3.12
CA VAL A 133 -7.86 0.52 3.04
C VAL A 133 -8.64 -0.65 2.44
N GLU A 134 -8.11 -1.30 1.40
CA GLU A 134 -8.80 -2.38 0.69
C GLU A 134 -8.71 -3.72 1.40
N THR A 135 -7.57 -4.05 1.99
CA THR A 135 -7.29 -5.40 2.51
C THR A 135 -6.95 -5.45 3.99
N GLY A 136 -6.51 -4.33 4.58
CA GLY A 136 -5.99 -4.26 5.94
C GLY A 136 -4.60 -4.88 6.11
N GLU A 137 -3.94 -5.29 5.03
CA GLU A 137 -2.60 -5.87 5.03
C GLU A 137 -1.69 -5.18 4.00
N VAL A 138 -0.39 -5.24 4.23
CA VAL A 138 0.63 -4.66 3.34
C VAL A 138 1.76 -5.66 3.16
N THR A 139 2.21 -5.80 1.92
CA THR A 139 3.44 -6.54 1.61
C THR A 139 4.37 -5.67 0.79
N LEU A 140 5.64 -5.60 1.20
CA LEU A 140 6.70 -4.90 0.47
C LEU A 140 7.83 -5.87 0.13
N PHE A 141 8.42 -5.66 -1.02
CA PHE A 141 9.69 -6.26 -1.42
C PHE A 141 10.76 -5.17 -1.41
N ILE A 142 11.87 -5.42 -0.72
CA ILE A 142 13.02 -4.51 -0.64
C ILE A 142 14.23 -5.26 -1.17
N GLY A 143 14.71 -4.85 -2.32
CA GLY A 143 15.84 -5.46 -2.99
C GLY A 143 16.85 -4.43 -3.48
N TRP A 144 17.85 -4.89 -4.21
CA TRP A 144 18.85 -4.05 -4.84
C TRP A 144 18.58 -3.96 -6.34
N GLU A 145 18.62 -2.77 -6.91
CA GLU A 145 18.43 -2.57 -8.34
C GLU A 145 19.59 -1.80 -8.94
N THR A 146 20.22 -2.38 -9.96
CA THR A 146 21.22 -1.71 -10.78
C THR A 146 20.67 -1.46 -12.17
N ARG A 147 20.57 -0.20 -12.57
CA ARG A 147 20.12 0.19 -13.93
C ARG A 147 21.27 0.81 -14.70
N THR A 148 21.51 0.31 -15.91
CA THR A 148 22.49 0.84 -16.84
C THR A 148 21.82 1.53 -18.02
N LYS A 149 22.44 2.59 -18.52
CA LYS A 149 22.01 3.29 -19.74
C LYS A 149 23.17 3.34 -20.72
N LYS A 150 22.90 3.01 -21.97
CA LYS A 150 23.88 3.18 -23.06
C LYS A 150 24.09 4.66 -23.36
N VAL A 151 25.32 5.10 -23.19
CA VAL A 151 25.74 6.49 -23.42
C VAL A 151 26.80 6.51 -24.50
N ARG A 152 26.72 7.46 -25.43
CA ARG A 152 27.77 7.71 -26.41
C ARG A 152 28.88 8.52 -25.75
N ARG A 153 30.09 7.95 -25.70
CA ARG A 153 31.31 8.62 -25.28
C ARG A 153 32.18 8.93 -26.50
N PRO A 154 32.60 10.18 -26.74
CA PRO A 154 33.55 10.49 -27.79
C PRO A 154 34.87 9.76 -27.49
N LEU A 155 35.45 9.12 -28.51
CA LEU A 155 36.75 8.48 -28.44
C LEU A 155 37.83 9.55 -28.61
N SER A 156 38.85 9.51 -27.75
CA SER A 156 40.06 10.30 -27.95
C SER A 156 40.87 9.75 -29.14
N ILE A 157 41.72 10.58 -29.75
CA ILE A 157 42.55 10.19 -30.87
C ILE A 157 43.46 9.00 -30.49
N LYS A 158 43.93 8.94 -29.23
CA LYS A 158 44.74 7.82 -28.72
C LYS A 158 43.95 6.51 -28.70
N GLU A 159 42.72 6.53 -28.20
CA GLU A 159 41.83 5.37 -28.14
C GLU A 159 41.39 4.90 -29.55
N GLN A 160 41.26 5.81 -30.52
CA GLN A 160 40.97 5.47 -31.91
C GLN A 160 42.14 4.70 -32.54
N ILE A 161 43.40 5.10 -32.25
CA ILE A 161 44.59 4.44 -32.70
C ILE A 161 44.79 3.08 -32.03
N GLU A 162 44.61 3.00 -30.71
CA GLU A 162 44.74 1.75 -29.94
C GLU A 162 43.70 0.70 -30.35
N ASN A 163 42.45 1.12 -30.62
CA ASN A 163 41.37 0.22 -31.03
C ASN A 163 41.31 -0.01 -32.56
N ASN A 164 42.22 0.61 -33.32
CA ASN A 164 42.29 0.52 -34.78
C ASN A 164 40.94 0.80 -35.47
N THR A 165 40.20 1.80 -34.97
CA THR A 165 38.85 2.17 -35.44
C THR A 165 38.79 3.64 -35.84
N ASN A 166 38.07 3.94 -36.93
CA ASN A 166 37.74 5.32 -37.33
C ASN A 166 36.45 5.84 -36.67
N ALA A 167 35.93 5.15 -35.66
CA ALA A 167 34.72 5.53 -35.00
C ALA A 167 34.96 6.78 -34.13
N ALA A 168 34.10 7.81 -34.30
CA ALA A 168 34.20 9.05 -33.53
C ALA A 168 33.69 8.88 -32.08
N PHE A 169 32.96 7.83 -31.80
CA PHE A 169 32.37 7.55 -30.46
C PHE A 169 32.31 6.05 -30.21
N THR A 170 32.30 5.69 -28.95
CA THR A 170 31.93 4.35 -28.46
C THR A 170 30.61 4.39 -27.66
N ILE A 171 29.95 3.24 -27.54
CA ILE A 171 28.76 3.08 -26.71
C ILE A 171 29.19 2.33 -25.44
N GLU A 172 29.05 2.98 -24.31
CA GLU A 172 29.37 2.42 -23.01
C GLU A 172 28.10 2.30 -22.15
N ASP A 173 28.05 1.25 -21.34
CA ASP A 173 26.99 1.09 -20.35
C ASP A 173 27.36 1.92 -19.10
N LYS A 174 26.65 3.02 -18.90
CA LYS A 174 26.79 3.84 -17.69
C LYS A 174 25.74 3.43 -16.67
N ILE A 175 26.16 3.15 -15.44
CA ILE A 175 25.27 2.94 -14.32
C ILE A 175 24.56 4.26 -14.01
N VAL A 176 23.23 4.24 -14.03
CA VAL A 176 22.38 5.40 -13.77
C VAL A 176 21.73 5.31 -12.38
N TYR A 177 21.49 4.08 -11.93
CA TYR A 177 20.92 3.80 -10.61
C TYR A 177 21.59 2.54 -10.07
N ASP A 178 22.08 2.58 -8.85
CA ASP A 178 22.66 1.45 -8.14
C ASP A 178 22.37 1.64 -6.64
N ASN A 179 21.16 1.27 -6.24
CA ASN A 179 20.69 1.53 -4.90
C ASN A 179 19.59 0.55 -4.49
N ALA A 180 19.22 0.56 -3.21
CA ALA A 180 18.06 -0.17 -2.72
C ALA A 180 16.78 0.29 -3.43
N LYS A 181 15.84 -0.62 -3.63
CA LYS A 181 14.54 -0.36 -4.23
C LYS A 181 13.45 -1.00 -3.40
N VAL A 182 12.48 -0.19 -2.97
CA VAL A 182 11.24 -0.63 -2.36
C VAL A 182 10.19 -0.81 -3.45
N LYS A 183 9.44 -1.90 -3.39
CA LYS A 183 8.34 -2.21 -4.31
C LYS A 183 7.17 -2.75 -3.52
N PHE A 184 5.99 -2.17 -3.73
CA PHE A 184 4.74 -2.72 -3.23
C PHE A 184 4.42 -4.03 -3.93
N VAL A 185 3.97 -5.03 -3.17
CA VAL A 185 3.55 -6.34 -3.67
C VAL A 185 2.06 -6.50 -3.42
N ASN A 186 1.32 -6.76 -4.51
CA ASN A 186 -0.12 -6.97 -4.42
C ASN A 186 -0.42 -8.22 -3.59
N TYR A 187 -1.43 -8.15 -2.73
CA TYR A 187 -1.86 -9.28 -1.89
C TYR A 187 -2.20 -10.53 -2.70
N GLU A 188 -2.67 -10.40 -3.95
CA GLU A 188 -2.97 -11.54 -4.82
C GLU A 188 -1.72 -12.29 -5.28
N ASP A 189 -0.58 -11.62 -5.33
CA ASP A 189 0.67 -12.14 -5.89
C ASP A 189 1.66 -12.63 -4.83
N PHE A 190 1.28 -12.62 -3.56
CA PHE A 190 2.16 -13.03 -2.47
C PHE A 190 1.47 -14.03 -1.56
N VAL A 191 2.10 -15.17 -1.37
CA VAL A 191 1.64 -16.22 -0.45
C VAL A 191 2.78 -16.66 0.47
N PHE A 192 2.46 -17.11 1.67
CA PHE A 192 3.43 -17.56 2.66
C PHE A 192 2.83 -18.62 3.59
N ASP A 193 3.72 -19.35 4.27
CA ASP A 193 3.31 -20.33 5.26
C ASP A 193 2.79 -19.63 6.53
N LYS A 194 1.49 -19.72 6.76
CA LYS A 194 0.85 -19.12 7.93
C LYS A 194 1.34 -19.76 9.25
N ASN A 195 1.66 -21.04 9.22
CA ASN A 195 2.09 -21.78 10.43
C ASN A 195 3.54 -21.44 10.79
N GLY A 196 4.32 -20.92 9.84
CA GLY A 196 5.71 -20.48 10.02
C GLY A 196 5.88 -19.05 10.54
N ILE A 197 4.80 -18.32 10.86
CA ILE A 197 4.85 -16.90 11.28
C ILE A 197 5.65 -16.67 12.57
N THR A 198 5.85 -17.67 13.41
CA THR A 198 6.69 -17.56 14.62
C THR A 198 8.10 -17.08 14.32
N ASN A 199 8.63 -17.35 13.11
CA ASN A 199 9.87 -16.80 12.63
C ASN A 199 9.70 -16.34 11.17
N TRP A 200 9.36 -15.06 10.98
CA TRP A 200 9.10 -14.48 9.67
C TRP A 200 10.30 -14.61 8.71
N ASP A 201 11.51 -14.59 9.19
CA ASP A 201 12.69 -14.61 8.32
C ASP A 201 12.93 -16.00 7.70
N SER A 202 12.68 -17.08 8.41
CA SER A 202 12.82 -18.46 7.90
C SER A 202 11.55 -19.03 7.25
N CYS A 203 10.40 -18.36 7.42
CA CYS A 203 9.12 -18.79 6.84
C CYS A 203 9.22 -18.87 5.30
N SER A 204 8.63 -19.92 4.70
CA SER A 204 8.53 -20.06 3.25
C SER A 204 7.58 -19.03 2.66
N LYS A 205 8.05 -18.31 1.63
CA LYS A 205 7.32 -17.26 0.92
C LYS A 205 7.38 -17.51 -0.57
N ILE A 206 6.29 -17.23 -1.27
CA ILE A 206 6.27 -17.32 -2.72
C ILE A 206 5.69 -16.02 -3.29
N TYR A 207 6.48 -15.36 -4.11
CA TYR A 207 6.11 -14.17 -4.83
C TYR A 207 5.85 -14.52 -6.29
N ARG A 208 4.65 -14.22 -6.77
CA ARG A 208 4.23 -14.43 -8.15
C ARG A 208 4.49 -13.17 -8.97
N THR A 209 5.22 -13.32 -10.05
CA THR A 209 5.47 -12.25 -11.02
C THR A 209 5.08 -12.70 -12.41
N TYR A 210 4.91 -11.74 -13.32
CA TYR A 210 4.63 -12.00 -14.72
C TYR A 210 5.69 -11.35 -15.58
N GLN A 211 6.49 -12.16 -16.27
CA GLN A 211 7.61 -11.73 -17.09
C GLN A 211 7.38 -12.14 -18.55
N THR A 212 7.87 -11.33 -19.48
CA THR A 212 7.89 -11.69 -20.90
C THR A 212 8.95 -12.75 -21.16
N PHE A 213 8.79 -13.48 -22.26
CA PHE A 213 9.78 -14.50 -22.65
C PHE A 213 11.17 -13.89 -22.85
N ASP A 214 11.24 -12.68 -23.43
CA ASP A 214 12.51 -12.00 -23.67
C ASP A 214 13.17 -11.55 -22.36
N GLU A 215 12.40 -11.08 -21.39
CA GLU A 215 12.91 -10.76 -20.05
C GLU A 215 13.49 -12.01 -19.37
N ILE A 216 12.77 -13.14 -19.41
CA ILE A 216 13.28 -14.40 -18.84
C ILE A 216 14.57 -14.84 -19.52
N LYS A 217 14.66 -14.72 -20.86
CA LYS A 217 15.83 -15.13 -21.65
C LYS A 217 17.03 -14.23 -21.40
N THR A 218 16.81 -12.92 -21.27
CA THR A 218 17.90 -11.93 -21.12
C THR A 218 18.39 -11.78 -19.69
N ASN A 219 17.61 -12.23 -18.71
CA ASN A 219 17.99 -12.13 -17.31
C ASN A 219 19.13 -13.10 -16.98
N LYS A 220 20.33 -12.54 -16.75
CA LYS A 220 21.54 -13.29 -16.40
C LYS A 220 21.44 -14.05 -15.07
N SER A 221 20.55 -13.65 -14.19
CA SER A 221 20.30 -14.34 -12.90
C SER A 221 19.59 -15.69 -13.07
N ASN A 222 19.04 -15.98 -14.25
CA ASN A 222 18.41 -17.28 -14.56
C ASN A 222 19.46 -18.34 -14.88
N ASN A 223 20.20 -18.76 -13.85
CA ASN A 223 21.37 -19.65 -13.95
C ASN A 223 21.05 -21.10 -14.36
N MET A 224 19.78 -21.51 -14.25
CA MET A 224 19.31 -22.86 -14.60
C MET A 224 18.66 -22.94 -15.99
N LEU A 225 18.64 -21.84 -16.74
CA LEU A 225 17.99 -21.78 -18.05
C LEU A 225 18.87 -22.39 -19.15
N ASN A 226 18.31 -23.34 -19.90
CA ASN A 226 18.96 -23.97 -21.07
C ASN A 226 18.03 -23.95 -22.29
N THR A 227 18.51 -24.41 -23.44
CA THR A 227 17.76 -24.39 -24.70
C THR A 227 16.47 -25.23 -24.63
N GLU A 228 16.50 -26.39 -23.98
CA GLU A 228 15.36 -27.27 -23.83
C GLU A 228 14.24 -26.60 -22.98
N LYS A 229 14.63 -25.96 -21.88
CA LYS A 229 13.71 -25.22 -21.01
C LYS A 229 13.08 -24.03 -21.73
N LEU A 230 13.83 -23.35 -22.60
CA LEU A 230 13.30 -22.27 -23.45
C LEU A 230 12.25 -22.78 -24.44
N GLU A 231 12.43 -23.98 -25.02
CA GLU A 231 11.44 -24.57 -25.90
C GLU A 231 10.16 -24.99 -25.16
N LEU A 232 10.31 -25.55 -23.97
CA LEU A 232 9.17 -25.85 -23.10
C LEU A 232 8.34 -24.58 -22.77
N LEU A 233 9.03 -23.46 -22.46
CA LEU A 233 8.37 -22.19 -22.20
C LEU A 233 7.65 -21.62 -23.44
N LYS A 234 8.24 -21.76 -24.63
CA LYS A 234 7.55 -21.41 -25.88
C LYS A 234 6.27 -22.23 -26.07
N GLY A 235 6.30 -23.52 -25.74
CA GLY A 235 5.14 -24.39 -25.77
C GLY A 235 4.02 -23.98 -24.79
N VAL A 236 4.37 -23.43 -23.65
CA VAL A 236 3.40 -22.86 -22.68
C VAL A 236 2.71 -21.61 -23.26
N MET A 237 3.47 -20.75 -23.93
CA MET A 237 2.93 -19.55 -24.60
C MET A 237 1.99 -19.93 -25.76
N ALA A 238 2.38 -20.89 -26.60
CA ALA A 238 1.58 -21.32 -27.74
C ALA A 238 0.20 -21.90 -27.32
N LYS A 239 0.12 -22.58 -26.17
CA LYS A 239 -1.14 -23.11 -25.64
C LYS A 239 -2.08 -22.02 -25.08
N LYS A 240 -1.55 -20.86 -24.66
CA LYS A 240 -2.35 -19.70 -24.21
C LYS A 240 -2.89 -18.86 -25.36
N GLN A 241 -2.37 -19.01 -26.57
CA GLN A 241 -2.85 -18.31 -27.76
C GLN A 241 -4.11 -19.00 -28.32
N GLY A 242 -5.22 -18.92 -27.57
CA GLY A 242 -6.54 -19.16 -28.13
C GLY A 242 -6.91 -18.05 -29.14
N TYR A 243 -7.76 -18.38 -30.11
CA TYR A 243 -8.06 -17.62 -31.31
C TYR A 243 -8.49 -16.12 -31.14
N ASN A 244 -8.73 -15.65 -29.93
CA ASN A 244 -9.18 -14.28 -29.61
C ASN A 244 -8.19 -13.42 -28.81
N GLU A 245 -6.97 -13.89 -28.56
CA GLU A 245 -6.01 -13.19 -27.68
C GLU A 245 -4.82 -12.59 -28.45
N LYS A 246 -5.08 -11.95 -29.60
CA LYS A 246 -4.02 -11.30 -30.40
C LYS A 246 -3.29 -10.17 -29.65
N TYR A 247 -3.80 -9.75 -28.48
CA TYR A 247 -3.22 -8.73 -27.59
C TYR A 247 -3.15 -9.16 -26.11
N SER A 248 -3.50 -10.40 -25.79
CA SER A 248 -3.35 -10.92 -24.43
C SER A 248 -1.86 -11.08 -24.11
N ASN A 249 -1.47 -10.43 -23.03
CA ASN A 249 -0.13 -10.36 -22.48
C ASN A 249 0.66 -11.67 -22.68
N ASN A 250 1.65 -11.65 -23.57
CA ASN A 250 2.66 -12.71 -23.75
C ASN A 250 3.56 -12.87 -22.51
N LYS A 251 2.95 -12.78 -21.31
CA LYS A 251 3.65 -12.89 -20.04
C LYS A 251 3.51 -14.30 -19.46
N ILE A 252 4.61 -14.81 -19.00
CA ILE A 252 4.73 -16.09 -18.32
C ILE A 252 4.68 -15.84 -16.81
N GLU A 253 3.85 -16.62 -16.10
CA GLU A 253 3.85 -16.64 -14.65
C GLU A 253 5.20 -17.16 -14.16
N VAL A 254 5.82 -16.43 -13.23
CA VAL A 254 7.04 -16.83 -12.54
C VAL A 254 6.77 -16.84 -11.06
N LEU A 255 6.94 -17.98 -10.42
CA LEU A 255 6.85 -18.16 -8.99
C LEU A 255 8.26 -18.09 -8.39
N GLU A 256 8.51 -17.12 -7.55
CA GLU A 256 9.78 -16.95 -6.83
C GLU A 256 9.60 -17.43 -5.38
N PHE A 257 10.17 -18.58 -5.09
CA PHE A 257 10.20 -19.16 -3.74
C PHE A 257 11.38 -18.58 -2.96
N TRP A 258 11.11 -18.15 -1.74
CA TRP A 258 12.08 -17.61 -0.79
C TRP A 258 11.94 -18.33 0.55
N GLY A 259 13.00 -18.94 1.02
CA GLY A 259 13.02 -19.63 2.30
C GLY A 259 13.86 -20.91 2.30
N ASP A 260 13.60 -21.74 3.29
CA ASP A 260 14.27 -23.01 3.46
C ASP A 260 13.52 -24.11 2.69
N ILE A 261 14.24 -24.97 2.01
CA ILE A 261 13.69 -26.10 1.26
C ILE A 261 14.46 -27.39 1.55
N GLU A 262 13.72 -28.44 1.83
CA GLU A 262 14.28 -29.76 2.06
C GLU A 262 14.39 -30.53 0.74
N LEU A 263 15.56 -31.11 0.50
CA LEU A 263 15.83 -31.98 -0.63
C LEU A 263 15.47 -33.44 -0.33
N PRO A 264 15.26 -34.27 -1.38
CA PRO A 264 14.91 -35.68 -1.21
C PRO A 264 15.94 -36.52 -0.45
N ASN A 265 17.17 -36.06 -0.40
CA ASN A 265 18.28 -36.67 0.34
C ASN A 265 18.27 -36.33 1.85
N GLY A 266 17.27 -35.58 2.34
CA GLY A 266 17.17 -35.12 3.72
C GLY A 266 18.04 -33.88 4.03
N GLU A 267 18.74 -33.32 3.05
CA GLU A 267 19.51 -32.10 3.20
C GLU A 267 18.60 -30.87 3.09
N THR A 268 18.69 -29.93 4.03
CA THR A 268 17.93 -28.68 3.99
C THR A 268 18.80 -27.55 3.43
N LEU A 269 18.41 -27.02 2.29
CA LEU A 269 18.98 -25.78 1.75
C LEU A 269 18.34 -24.58 2.43
N LYS A 270 19.15 -23.81 3.15
CA LYS A 270 18.65 -22.64 3.90
C LYS A 270 18.71 -21.38 3.06
N ASN A 271 17.72 -20.50 3.25
CA ASN A 271 17.63 -19.16 2.67
C ASN A 271 17.87 -19.16 1.15
N GLN A 272 17.09 -19.95 0.40
CA GLN A 272 17.21 -20.10 -1.04
C GLN A 272 16.23 -19.22 -1.80
N LEU A 273 16.65 -18.80 -2.99
CA LEU A 273 15.80 -18.22 -4.03
C LEU A 273 15.68 -19.21 -5.19
N ILE A 274 14.46 -19.69 -5.41
CA ILE A 274 14.16 -20.61 -6.50
C ILE A 274 13.05 -20.00 -7.35
N SER A 275 13.29 -19.84 -8.66
CA SER A 275 12.28 -19.31 -9.57
C SER A 275 11.80 -20.38 -10.53
N VAL A 276 10.48 -20.53 -10.62
CA VAL A 276 9.77 -21.47 -11.47
C VAL A 276 8.96 -20.71 -12.50
N ALA A 277 9.22 -20.95 -13.79
CA ALA A 277 8.51 -20.30 -14.89
C ALA A 277 7.42 -21.22 -15.47
N GLY A 278 6.23 -20.64 -15.66
CA GLY A 278 5.08 -21.30 -16.31
C GLY A 278 4.63 -22.59 -15.64
N ARG A 279 4.99 -22.80 -14.37
CA ARG A 279 4.75 -24.04 -13.61
C ARG A 279 5.32 -25.29 -14.31
N LYS A 280 6.39 -25.12 -15.08
CA LYS A 280 6.99 -26.18 -15.91
C LYS A 280 8.49 -26.35 -15.72
N VAL A 281 9.21 -25.27 -15.49
CA VAL A 281 10.66 -25.29 -15.47
C VAL A 281 11.21 -24.44 -14.33
N VAL A 282 12.25 -24.95 -13.68
CA VAL A 282 13.06 -24.18 -12.75
C VAL A 282 14.07 -23.37 -13.57
N ILE A 283 14.04 -22.03 -13.45
CA ILE A 283 14.89 -21.12 -14.21
C ILE A 283 16.02 -20.54 -13.37
N ARG A 284 15.87 -20.52 -12.04
CA ARG A 284 16.84 -19.96 -11.10
C ARG A 284 16.91 -20.81 -9.84
N LEU A 285 18.10 -21.08 -9.37
CA LEU A 285 18.37 -21.71 -8.07
C LEU A 285 19.66 -21.13 -7.52
N GLU A 286 19.56 -20.37 -6.44
CA GLU A 286 20.72 -19.78 -5.77
C GLU A 286 20.40 -19.44 -4.31
N ALA A 287 21.45 -19.21 -3.52
CA ALA A 287 21.27 -18.62 -2.20
C ALA A 287 20.71 -17.20 -2.33
N ASN A 288 19.93 -16.76 -1.34
CA ASN A 288 19.36 -15.43 -1.32
C ASN A 288 20.45 -14.35 -1.54
N PRO A 289 20.38 -13.58 -2.65
CA PRO A 289 21.42 -12.62 -2.99
C PRO A 289 21.49 -11.42 -2.05
N PHE A 290 20.42 -11.17 -1.28
CA PHE A 290 20.34 -10.02 -0.37
C PHE A 290 20.84 -10.33 1.03
N VAL A 291 21.13 -11.59 1.35
CA VAL A 291 21.50 -12.09 2.69
C VAL A 291 20.35 -11.98 3.69
N ILE A 292 19.64 -10.87 3.68
CA ILE A 292 18.45 -10.59 4.52
C ILE A 292 17.16 -11.06 3.83
N ASN A 293 16.11 -11.23 4.61
CA ASN A 293 14.77 -11.44 4.07
C ASN A 293 14.26 -10.16 3.39
N PRO A 294 14.03 -10.16 2.06
CA PRO A 294 13.64 -8.95 1.33
C PRO A 294 12.19 -8.54 1.52
N PHE A 295 11.37 -9.35 2.20
CA PHE A 295 9.95 -9.06 2.36
C PHE A 295 9.64 -8.47 3.72
N ILE A 296 8.74 -7.51 3.72
CA ILE A 296 7.99 -7.04 4.88
C ILE A 296 6.54 -7.38 4.64
N HIS A 297 5.91 -8.04 5.59
CA HIS A 297 4.47 -8.29 5.59
C HIS A 297 3.89 -7.83 6.91
N ALA A 298 2.81 -7.06 6.85
CA ALA A 298 2.18 -6.50 8.04
C ALA A 298 0.66 -6.52 7.92
N ASN A 299 0.01 -7.08 8.94
CA ASN A 299 -1.41 -6.92 9.16
C ASN A 299 -1.63 -5.65 10.00
N ILE A 300 -2.26 -4.64 9.40
CA ILE A 300 -2.51 -3.35 10.05
C ILE A 300 -3.70 -3.48 11.00
N ILE A 301 -4.78 -4.06 10.50
CA ILE A 301 -5.94 -4.48 11.30
C ILE A 301 -6.00 -5.99 11.20
N GLU A 302 -5.75 -6.68 12.30
CA GLU A 302 -5.61 -8.13 12.31
C GLU A 302 -6.88 -8.81 12.82
N CYS A 303 -7.29 -9.88 12.15
CA CYS A 303 -8.29 -10.81 12.64
C CYS A 303 -7.62 -11.84 13.57
N PRO A 304 -7.89 -11.83 14.87
CA PRO A 304 -7.23 -12.76 15.80
C PRO A 304 -7.45 -14.24 15.46
N SER A 305 -8.62 -14.59 14.91
CA SER A 305 -8.96 -15.98 14.57
C SER A 305 -8.23 -16.50 13.34
N THR A 306 -7.97 -15.63 12.36
CA THR A 306 -7.32 -16.01 11.10
C THR A 306 -5.86 -15.58 11.02
N GLY A 307 -5.42 -14.63 11.87
CA GLY A 307 -4.09 -14.02 11.82
C GLY A 307 -3.83 -13.28 10.50
N ARG A 308 -4.88 -12.76 9.83
CA ARG A 308 -4.79 -12.04 8.56
C ARG A 308 -5.38 -10.65 8.66
N GLY A 309 -5.01 -9.79 7.72
CA GLY A 309 -5.54 -8.43 7.62
C GLY A 309 -7.02 -8.40 7.29
N ILE A 310 -7.71 -7.41 7.85
CA ILE A 310 -9.11 -7.09 7.57
C ILE A 310 -9.21 -5.65 7.11
N SER A 311 -9.91 -5.42 5.99
CA SER A 311 -10.21 -4.06 5.56
C SER A 311 -11.06 -3.32 6.60
N PRO A 312 -10.72 -2.07 6.92
CA PRO A 312 -11.56 -1.21 7.77
C PRO A 312 -12.95 -0.96 7.18
N LEU A 313 -13.13 -1.15 5.87
CA LEU A 313 -14.39 -0.96 5.16
C LEU A 313 -15.32 -2.19 5.16
N ARG A 314 -14.87 -3.34 5.71
CA ARG A 314 -15.65 -4.59 5.66
C ARG A 314 -17.03 -4.46 6.29
N VAL A 315 -17.12 -3.81 7.44
CA VAL A 315 -18.42 -3.60 8.12
C VAL A 315 -19.30 -2.62 7.33
N ALA A 316 -18.69 -1.58 6.80
CA ALA A 316 -19.39 -0.61 5.96
C ALA A 316 -19.98 -1.23 4.69
N LEU A 317 -19.27 -2.18 4.07
CA LEU A 317 -19.73 -2.88 2.87
C LEU A 317 -21.06 -3.61 3.10
N ILE A 318 -21.21 -4.29 4.23
CA ILE A 318 -22.45 -5.01 4.58
C ILE A 318 -23.61 -4.02 4.71
N LEU A 319 -23.40 -2.92 5.41
CA LEU A 319 -24.43 -1.88 5.63
C LEU A 319 -24.78 -1.16 4.33
N ASN A 320 -23.79 -0.84 3.49
CA ASN A 320 -23.99 -0.22 2.17
C ASN A 320 -24.83 -1.10 1.23
N ASN A 321 -24.59 -2.41 1.24
CA ASN A 321 -25.38 -3.36 0.42
C ASN A 321 -26.83 -3.42 0.90
N ILE A 322 -27.08 -3.42 2.20
CA ILE A 322 -28.43 -3.35 2.76
C ILE A 322 -29.12 -2.03 2.39
N SER A 323 -28.43 -0.90 2.57
CA SER A 323 -28.94 0.44 2.22
C SER A 323 -29.29 0.55 0.74
N SER A 324 -28.39 0.06 -0.13
CA SER A 324 -28.61 0.03 -1.59
C SER A 324 -29.82 -0.83 -1.97
N THR A 325 -29.99 -1.98 -1.32
CA THR A 325 -31.14 -2.87 -1.54
C THR A 325 -32.46 -2.18 -1.12
N ILE A 326 -32.47 -1.53 0.04
CA ILE A 326 -33.66 -0.81 0.53
C ILE A 326 -34.01 0.34 -0.45
N LEU A 327 -33.00 1.13 -0.84
CA LEU A 327 -33.21 2.23 -1.81
C LEU A 327 -33.80 1.71 -3.11
N ASN A 328 -33.24 0.64 -3.67
CA ASN A 328 -33.73 0.07 -4.92
C ASN A 328 -35.18 -0.43 -4.79
N LYS A 329 -35.51 -1.12 -3.70
CA LYS A 329 -36.89 -1.58 -3.45
C LYS A 329 -37.87 -0.43 -3.26
N GLN A 330 -37.42 0.69 -2.66
CA GLN A 330 -38.26 1.89 -2.59
C GLN A 330 -38.48 2.54 -3.95
N LEU A 331 -37.44 2.61 -4.79
CA LEU A 331 -37.54 3.13 -6.15
C LEU A 331 -38.42 2.24 -7.03
N ASP A 332 -38.33 0.92 -6.88
CA ASP A 332 -39.20 -0.04 -7.53
C ASP A 332 -40.66 0.16 -7.11
N ALA A 333 -40.91 0.34 -5.80
CA ALA A 333 -42.25 0.61 -5.28
C ALA A 333 -42.81 1.97 -5.77
N LEU A 334 -41.96 3.01 -5.81
CA LEU A 334 -42.34 4.30 -6.38
C LEU A 334 -42.69 4.20 -7.87
N ALA A 335 -41.93 3.42 -8.64
CA ALA A 335 -42.21 3.17 -10.05
C ALA A 335 -43.56 2.46 -10.24
N LEU A 336 -43.90 1.50 -9.37
CA LEU A 336 -45.21 0.84 -9.36
C LEU A 336 -46.35 1.77 -8.91
N MET A 337 -46.07 2.70 -7.99
CA MET A 337 -47.07 3.71 -7.59
C MET A 337 -47.34 4.73 -8.70
N MET A 338 -46.30 5.18 -9.40
CA MET A 338 -46.45 6.14 -10.50
C MET A 338 -47.12 5.53 -11.72
N ASN A 339 -46.86 4.25 -11.99
CA ASN A 339 -47.42 3.48 -13.09
C ASN A 339 -47.99 2.15 -12.58
N PRO A 340 -49.15 2.16 -11.91
CA PRO A 340 -49.67 0.95 -11.31
C PRO A 340 -50.09 -0.07 -12.36
N PRO A 341 -49.86 -1.36 -12.13
CA PRO A 341 -50.41 -2.41 -12.99
C PRO A 341 -51.94 -2.45 -12.84
N TYR A 342 -52.64 -2.70 -13.92
CA TYR A 342 -54.08 -2.77 -13.95
C TYR A 342 -54.56 -4.21 -14.01
N LEU A 343 -55.59 -4.55 -13.25
CA LEU A 343 -56.35 -5.79 -13.39
C LEU A 343 -57.29 -5.69 -14.57
N ALA A 344 -57.16 -6.58 -15.53
CA ALA A 344 -58.00 -6.63 -16.73
C ALA A 344 -58.52 -8.06 -16.96
N PRO A 345 -59.73 -8.26 -17.61
CA PRO A 345 -60.29 -9.57 -17.88
C PRO A 345 -59.38 -10.45 -18.72
N LYS A 346 -59.32 -11.75 -18.42
CA LYS A 346 -58.50 -12.70 -19.14
C LYS A 346 -58.99 -12.79 -20.61
N GLY A 347 -58.09 -12.59 -21.56
CA GLY A 347 -58.37 -12.63 -22.97
C GLY A 347 -58.56 -11.26 -23.64
N CYS A 348 -58.56 -10.14 -22.89
CA CYS A 348 -58.58 -8.80 -23.47
C CYS A 348 -57.30 -8.46 -24.24
N PHE A 349 -56.18 -9.00 -23.78
CA PHE A 349 -54.87 -8.80 -24.42
C PHE A 349 -54.16 -10.14 -24.64
N ARG A 350 -53.50 -10.28 -25.81
CA ARG A 350 -52.69 -11.46 -26.14
C ARG A 350 -51.22 -11.15 -25.84
N GLY A 351 -50.60 -11.82 -24.85
CA GLY A 351 -49.17 -11.70 -24.53
C GLY A 351 -48.80 -12.29 -23.20
N THR A 352 -47.48 -12.44 -22.92
CA THR A 352 -46.93 -12.87 -21.62
C THR A 352 -47.12 -11.80 -20.56
N GLN A 353 -47.66 -12.19 -19.41
CA GLN A 353 -47.97 -11.30 -18.31
C GLN A 353 -46.76 -11.22 -17.36
N ASP A 354 -45.96 -10.15 -17.50
CA ASP A 354 -44.97 -9.78 -16.47
C ASP A 354 -45.51 -8.63 -15.63
N ILE A 355 -45.28 -8.64 -14.36
CA ILE A 355 -45.60 -7.53 -13.44
C ILE A 355 -44.52 -6.48 -13.60
N SER A 356 -44.86 -5.33 -14.25
CA SER A 356 -43.95 -4.19 -14.38
C SER A 356 -44.74 -2.87 -14.33
N PRO A 357 -44.08 -1.73 -14.08
CA PRO A 357 -44.73 -0.43 -14.03
C PRO A 357 -45.53 -0.12 -15.30
N GLY A 358 -46.78 0.31 -15.12
CA GLY A 358 -47.68 0.68 -16.24
C GLY A 358 -48.22 -0.48 -17.05
N LYS A 359 -47.98 -1.73 -16.65
CA LYS A 359 -48.45 -2.90 -17.41
C LYS A 359 -49.90 -3.23 -17.08
N ILE A 360 -50.64 -3.63 -18.11
CA ILE A 360 -52.04 -4.04 -18.00
C ILE A 360 -52.07 -5.55 -17.75
N ILE A 361 -52.71 -5.95 -16.65
CA ILE A 361 -52.90 -7.35 -16.27
C ILE A 361 -54.28 -7.78 -16.77
N GLU A 362 -54.35 -8.74 -17.67
CA GLU A 362 -55.59 -9.26 -18.26
C GLU A 362 -56.30 -10.19 -17.25
N TYR A 363 -57.61 -10.00 -17.08
CA TYR A 363 -58.47 -10.86 -16.29
C TYR A 363 -59.68 -11.38 -17.12
N ASP A 364 -60.26 -12.48 -16.73
CA ASP A 364 -61.41 -13.09 -17.43
C ASP A 364 -62.71 -12.30 -17.08
N SER A 365 -63.27 -11.63 -18.11
CA SER A 365 -64.50 -10.82 -17.97
C SER A 365 -65.77 -11.61 -17.66
N THR A 366 -65.73 -12.95 -17.86
CA THR A 366 -66.87 -13.81 -17.50
C THR A 366 -66.98 -14.06 -16.01
N LEU A 367 -65.91 -13.81 -15.25
CA LEU A 367 -65.83 -14.03 -13.84
C LEU A 367 -65.92 -12.74 -12.99
N MET A 368 -65.81 -11.55 -13.62
CA MET A 368 -65.91 -10.25 -12.93
C MET A 368 -66.59 -9.19 -13.78
N THR A 369 -67.61 -8.55 -13.21
CA THR A 369 -68.39 -7.49 -13.87
C THR A 369 -67.81 -6.06 -13.63
N SER A 370 -66.59 -5.92 -13.12
CA SER A 370 -66.00 -4.63 -12.76
C SER A 370 -64.93 -4.14 -13.73
N VAL A 371 -64.78 -2.83 -13.83
CA VAL A 371 -63.76 -2.13 -14.61
C VAL A 371 -62.36 -2.49 -14.11
N PRO A 372 -61.33 -2.57 -14.99
CA PRO A 372 -59.97 -2.73 -14.56
C PRO A 372 -59.58 -1.74 -13.48
N THR A 373 -59.17 -2.23 -12.30
CA THR A 373 -58.78 -1.42 -11.17
C THR A 373 -57.27 -1.40 -11.02
N PRO A 374 -56.63 -0.25 -10.80
CA PRO A 374 -55.22 -0.19 -10.49
C PRO A 374 -54.97 -0.86 -9.14
N LEU A 375 -53.88 -1.64 -9.05
CA LEU A 375 -53.41 -2.17 -7.79
C LEU A 375 -52.80 -1.02 -6.95
N SER A 376 -53.33 -0.76 -5.75
CA SER A 376 -52.79 0.28 -4.88
C SER A 376 -51.61 -0.26 -4.05
N PHE A 377 -50.54 0.54 -3.96
CA PHE A 377 -49.32 0.24 -3.21
C PHE A 377 -49.08 1.34 -2.15
N ASP A 378 -49.96 1.48 -1.17
CA ASP A 378 -50.02 2.62 -0.24
C ASP A 378 -48.89 2.71 0.80
N LYS A 379 -47.95 1.75 0.87
CA LYS A 379 -46.96 1.66 1.96
C LYS A 379 -45.49 1.83 1.53
N ALA A 380 -45.22 2.49 0.41
CA ALA A 380 -43.87 2.55 -0.16
C ALA A 380 -42.91 3.55 0.53
N MET A 381 -43.38 4.42 1.44
CA MET A 381 -42.59 5.57 1.92
C MET A 381 -41.85 5.42 3.26
N THR A 382 -41.82 4.24 3.87
CA THR A 382 -41.28 4.06 5.24
C THR A 382 -39.78 3.76 5.31
N GLY A 383 -39.07 3.71 4.21
CA GLY A 383 -37.67 3.26 4.19
C GLY A 383 -36.61 4.35 4.36
N TRP A 384 -36.97 5.65 4.29
CA TRP A 384 -35.99 6.75 4.40
C TRP A 384 -35.35 6.83 5.79
N ASP A 385 -36.09 6.52 6.84
CA ASP A 385 -35.58 6.50 8.21
C ASP A 385 -34.54 5.39 8.39
N PHE A 386 -34.74 4.23 7.75
CA PHE A 386 -33.76 3.15 7.76
C PHE A 386 -32.45 3.54 7.05
N LEU A 387 -32.50 4.25 5.93
CA LEU A 387 -31.32 4.72 5.24
C LEU A 387 -30.50 5.67 6.11
N ASN A 388 -31.15 6.61 6.80
CA ASN A 388 -30.47 7.50 7.75
C ASN A 388 -29.88 6.73 8.93
N TYR A 389 -30.62 5.75 9.47
CA TYR A 389 -30.15 4.89 10.54
C TYR A 389 -28.90 4.09 10.11
N PHE A 390 -28.90 3.43 8.94
CA PHE A 390 -27.75 2.69 8.45
C PHE A 390 -26.55 3.59 8.18
N LYS A 391 -26.78 4.79 7.66
CA LYS A 391 -25.73 5.77 7.45
C LYS A 391 -25.04 6.17 8.75
N SER A 392 -25.81 6.52 9.77
CA SER A 392 -25.26 6.87 11.09
C SER A 392 -24.58 5.67 11.75
N THR A 393 -25.10 4.46 11.56
CA THR A 393 -24.48 3.22 12.04
C THR A 393 -23.14 2.95 11.33
N THR A 394 -23.06 3.19 10.02
CA THR A 394 -21.82 3.06 9.25
C THR A 394 -20.75 4.04 9.73
N GLU A 395 -21.12 5.29 9.96
CA GLU A 395 -20.22 6.31 10.53
C GLU A 395 -19.71 5.88 11.92
N SER A 396 -20.59 5.41 12.78
CA SER A 396 -20.23 4.94 14.13
C SER A 396 -19.35 3.69 14.11
N ALA A 397 -19.63 2.74 13.22
CA ALA A 397 -18.87 1.49 13.10
C ALA A 397 -17.46 1.68 12.53
N THR A 398 -17.34 2.53 11.50
CA THR A 398 -16.05 2.82 10.85
C THR A 398 -15.23 3.85 11.60
N GLY A 399 -15.90 4.76 12.35
CA GLY A 399 -15.26 5.93 12.94
C GLY A 399 -14.95 7.03 11.93
N ILE A 400 -15.44 6.89 10.69
CA ILE A 400 -15.26 7.88 9.63
C ILE A 400 -16.58 8.65 9.49
N PHE A 401 -16.58 9.92 9.87
CA PHE A 401 -17.77 10.75 9.90
C PHE A 401 -17.74 11.77 8.76
N LYS A 402 -18.91 12.23 8.35
CA LYS A 402 -19.06 13.27 7.30
C LYS A 402 -18.29 14.56 7.57
N ASN A 403 -18.09 14.92 8.83
CA ASN A 403 -17.33 16.11 9.20
C ASN A 403 -15.88 16.04 8.71
N MET A 404 -15.34 14.82 8.52
CA MET A 404 -13.99 14.60 7.96
C MET A 404 -13.92 14.86 6.45
N SER A 405 -15.05 14.77 5.75
CA SER A 405 -15.14 15.08 4.30
C SER A 405 -15.42 16.56 4.01
N GLY A 406 -15.39 17.44 5.03
CA GLY A 406 -15.61 18.89 4.88
C GLY A 406 -17.07 19.32 4.88
N ASN A 407 -18.01 18.41 5.02
CA ASN A 407 -19.45 18.72 5.10
C ASN A 407 -19.86 19.02 6.55
N LEU A 408 -19.66 20.25 6.98
CA LEU A 408 -20.14 20.76 8.27
C LEU A 408 -21.65 20.99 8.22
N GLN A 409 -22.44 19.96 8.47
CA GLN A 409 -23.82 20.11 8.86
C GLN A 409 -23.91 20.12 10.39
N SER A 410 -23.74 21.27 11.01
CA SER A 410 -23.99 21.41 12.43
C SER A 410 -24.57 22.79 12.74
N PHE A 411 -25.89 22.87 12.74
CA PHE A 411 -26.58 24.03 13.34
C PHE A 411 -26.88 23.87 14.83
N ASP A 412 -26.68 22.66 15.43
CA ASP A 412 -27.15 22.36 16.79
C ASP A 412 -26.11 21.70 17.73
N ARG A 413 -24.80 21.67 17.39
CA ARG A 413 -23.78 21.07 18.28
C ARG A 413 -22.87 22.14 18.87
N THR A 414 -22.56 22.03 20.15
CA THR A 414 -21.59 22.91 20.82
C THR A 414 -20.18 22.61 20.37
N ALA A 415 -19.30 23.61 20.38
CA ALA A 415 -17.87 23.45 20.04
C ALA A 415 -17.21 22.34 20.87
N THR A 416 -17.64 22.15 22.11
CA THR A 416 -17.14 21.11 23.02
C THR A 416 -17.56 19.72 22.57
N GLU A 417 -18.80 19.50 22.13
CA GLU A 417 -19.28 18.22 21.59
C GLU A 417 -18.59 17.86 20.29
N ILE A 418 -18.32 18.85 19.43
CA ILE A 418 -17.57 18.67 18.20
C ILE A 418 -16.14 18.23 18.53
N ASN A 419 -15.46 18.88 19.49
CA ASN A 419 -14.11 18.52 19.89
C ASN A 419 -14.02 17.11 20.51
N TYR A 420 -14.99 16.71 21.35
CA TYR A 420 -15.03 15.36 21.90
C TYR A 420 -15.29 14.29 20.82
N SER A 421 -16.17 14.58 19.89
CA SER A 421 -16.48 13.67 18.76
C SER A 421 -15.26 13.52 17.83
N VAL A 422 -14.55 14.59 17.52
CA VAL A 422 -13.32 14.61 16.73
C VAL A 422 -12.19 13.83 17.42
N GLY A 423 -12.02 14.02 18.74
CA GLY A 423 -10.99 13.30 19.50
C GLY A 423 -11.15 11.78 19.52
N GLY A 424 -12.39 11.28 19.61
CA GLY A 424 -12.67 9.83 19.54
C GLY A 424 -12.44 9.23 18.16
N GLN A 425 -12.65 10.01 17.10
CA GLN A 425 -12.40 9.63 15.70
C GLN A 425 -10.91 9.56 15.41
N GLU A 426 -10.17 10.59 15.83
CA GLU A 426 -8.72 10.65 15.68
C GLU A 426 -8.01 9.46 16.36
N ALA A 427 -8.53 8.98 17.49
CA ALA A 427 -7.93 7.85 18.20
C ALA A 427 -7.91 6.57 17.35
N ARG A 428 -8.99 6.24 16.62
CA ARG A 428 -9.04 5.05 15.74
C ARG A 428 -8.12 5.19 14.54
N LEU A 429 -8.08 6.36 13.92
CA LEU A 429 -7.17 6.64 12.81
C LEU A 429 -5.71 6.61 13.27
N ASN A 430 -5.41 7.16 14.45
CA ASN A 430 -4.08 7.12 15.04
C ASN A 430 -3.61 5.68 15.30
N MET A 431 -4.49 4.76 15.70
CA MET A 431 -4.14 3.34 15.83
C MET A 431 -3.71 2.72 14.48
N ILE A 432 -4.41 3.05 13.40
CA ILE A 432 -4.05 2.59 12.05
C ILE A 432 -2.70 3.19 11.63
N LEU A 433 -2.52 4.50 11.81
CA LEU A 433 -1.28 5.22 11.49
C LEU A 433 -0.08 4.69 12.28
N GLU A 434 -0.24 4.49 13.58
CA GLU A 434 0.81 3.93 14.44
C GLU A 434 1.17 2.50 14.02
N SER A 435 0.16 1.70 13.67
CA SER A 435 0.38 0.35 13.16
C SER A 435 1.16 0.35 11.83
N ILE A 436 0.82 1.25 10.88
CA ILE A 436 1.55 1.43 9.62
C ILE A 436 3.00 1.84 9.92
N ASN A 437 3.19 2.86 10.75
CA ASN A 437 4.52 3.37 11.09
C ASN A 437 5.40 2.28 11.70
N ARG A 438 4.91 1.60 12.73
CA ARG A 438 5.66 0.59 13.46
C ARG A 438 5.91 -0.68 12.65
N LYS A 439 4.91 -1.17 11.91
CA LYS A 439 4.97 -2.47 11.23
C LYS A 439 5.48 -2.39 9.79
N VAL A 440 5.41 -1.21 9.16
CA VAL A 440 5.76 -1.04 7.74
C VAL A 440 6.90 -0.05 7.55
N ILE A 441 6.76 1.18 8.05
CA ILE A 441 7.71 2.26 7.77
C ILE A 441 9.06 2.01 8.45
N VAL A 442 9.07 1.75 9.76
CA VAL A 442 10.32 1.51 10.49
C VAL A 442 11.07 0.30 9.93
N PRO A 443 10.45 -0.89 9.73
CA PRO A 443 11.13 -2.01 9.10
C PRO A 443 11.59 -1.75 7.66
N MET A 444 10.87 -0.91 6.90
CA MET A 444 11.29 -0.49 5.56
C MET A 444 12.59 0.31 5.61
N VAL A 445 12.69 1.26 6.54
CA VAL A 445 13.90 2.07 6.75
C VAL A 445 15.06 1.19 7.20
N GLU A 446 14.85 0.31 8.18
CA GLU A 446 15.86 -0.62 8.71
C GLU A 446 16.42 -1.52 7.63
N LYS A 447 15.56 -2.22 6.87
CA LYS A 447 16.01 -3.11 5.78
C LYS A 447 16.69 -2.36 4.64
N THR A 448 16.25 -1.15 4.33
CA THR A 448 16.90 -0.30 3.33
C THR A 448 18.30 0.09 3.78
N ALA A 449 18.46 0.49 5.04
CA ALA A 449 19.77 0.82 5.61
C ALA A 449 20.71 -0.39 5.62
N GLU A 450 20.21 -1.56 5.99
CA GLU A 450 20.97 -2.81 6.01
C GLU A 450 21.42 -3.23 4.60
N LEU A 451 20.54 -3.10 3.58
CA LEU A 451 20.94 -3.36 2.19
C LEU A 451 22.01 -2.39 1.71
N ILE A 452 21.89 -1.10 2.03
CA ILE A 452 22.91 -0.11 1.65
C ILE A 452 24.26 -0.44 2.31
N SER A 453 24.23 -0.81 3.59
CA SER A 453 25.43 -1.24 4.31
C SER A 453 26.09 -2.48 3.68
N ASN A 454 25.31 -3.44 3.18
CA ASN A 454 25.81 -4.68 2.59
C ASN A 454 26.33 -4.52 1.15
N PHE A 455 25.74 -3.62 0.35
CA PHE A 455 26.01 -3.49 -1.08
C PHE A 455 26.88 -2.30 -1.46
N LYS A 456 26.86 -1.20 -0.70
CA LYS A 456 27.69 -0.02 -0.98
C LYS A 456 28.98 -0.06 -0.17
N ILE A 457 30.10 0.10 -0.88
CA ILE A 457 31.46 0.14 -0.31
C ILE A 457 32.15 1.43 -0.73
N GLY A 458 32.92 2.03 0.16
CA GLY A 458 33.73 3.20 -0.11
C GLY A 458 33.04 4.53 0.20
N LYS A 459 33.66 5.62 -0.25
CA LYS A 459 33.16 6.98 -0.02
C LYS A 459 32.25 7.42 -1.14
N GLU A 460 31.13 8.01 -0.79
CA GLU A 460 30.14 8.60 -1.70
C GLU A 460 29.80 10.01 -1.21
N SER A 461 29.73 10.97 -2.11
CA SER A 461 29.30 12.33 -1.78
C SER A 461 27.87 12.50 -2.26
N ILE A 462 26.97 12.81 -1.34
CA ILE A 462 25.54 12.99 -1.59
C ILE A 462 25.21 14.47 -1.51
N LEU A 463 24.44 14.95 -2.48
CA LEU A 463 23.92 16.32 -2.48
C LEU A 463 22.68 16.36 -1.59
N ILE A 464 22.70 17.21 -0.60
CA ILE A 464 21.57 17.43 0.30
C ILE A 464 21.13 18.87 0.20
N ASN A 465 19.81 19.06 0.21
CA ASN A 465 19.24 20.39 0.34
C ASN A 465 18.95 20.66 1.83
N ASP A 466 19.93 21.19 2.53
CA ASP A 466 19.72 21.61 3.92
C ASP A 466 19.34 23.11 3.96
N LYS A 467 18.10 23.39 4.40
CA LYS A 467 17.56 24.76 4.58
C LYS A 467 17.69 25.65 3.35
N GLY A 468 17.51 25.08 2.14
CA GLY A 468 17.62 25.82 0.87
C GLY A 468 19.06 26.04 0.39
N ARG A 469 20.04 25.39 1.03
CA ARG A 469 21.42 25.32 0.55
C ARG A 469 21.74 23.91 0.11
N ASN A 470 22.30 23.81 -1.09
CA ASN A 470 22.78 22.54 -1.59
C ASN A 470 24.20 22.31 -1.04
N GLU A 471 24.35 21.36 -0.13
CA GLU A 471 25.63 20.97 0.44
C GLU A 471 25.96 19.52 0.08
N PHE A 472 27.24 19.23 -0.19
CA PHE A 472 27.69 17.84 -0.38
C PHE A 472 28.13 17.28 0.97
N ILE A 473 27.56 16.15 1.32
CA ILE A 473 27.98 15.41 2.53
C ILE A 473 28.65 14.12 2.10
N ASP A 474 29.84 13.89 2.65
CA ASP A 474 30.57 12.64 2.44
C ASP A 474 30.05 11.55 3.39
N ILE A 475 29.63 10.45 2.78
CA ILE A 475 29.21 9.22 3.45
C ILE A 475 30.32 8.18 3.26
N ASP A 476 30.84 7.68 4.35
CA ASP A 476 31.85 6.63 4.37
C ASP A 476 31.29 5.33 5.02
N ASP A 477 32.08 4.27 4.97
CA ASP A 477 31.70 2.97 5.54
C ASP A 477 31.43 3.03 7.04
N LYS A 478 32.00 4.01 7.77
CA LYS A 478 31.73 4.19 9.19
C LYS A 478 30.30 4.67 9.42
N VAL A 479 29.82 5.58 8.57
CA VAL A 479 28.42 6.05 8.63
C VAL A 479 27.46 4.89 8.38
N ARG A 480 27.73 4.07 7.33
CA ARG A 480 26.83 2.97 6.94
C ARG A 480 26.79 1.81 7.94
N ASN A 481 27.93 1.51 8.57
CA ASN A 481 28.09 0.33 9.45
C ASN A 481 27.97 0.62 10.94
N SER A 482 27.67 1.87 11.32
CA SER A 482 27.38 2.21 12.72
C SER A 482 25.99 1.72 13.13
N ASN A 483 25.79 1.52 14.44
CA ASN A 483 24.54 1.01 14.97
C ASN A 483 23.54 2.15 15.21
N TYR A 484 22.38 2.05 14.58
CA TYR A 484 21.32 3.06 14.69
C TYR A 484 20.01 2.47 15.17
N ILE A 485 19.20 3.33 15.80
CA ILE A 485 17.80 3.08 16.12
C ILE A 485 16.98 3.98 15.19
N TYR A 486 16.08 3.35 14.45
CA TYR A 486 15.14 4.04 13.58
C TYR A 486 13.79 4.16 14.26
N ARG A 487 13.23 5.36 14.23
CA ARG A 487 11.91 5.65 14.79
C ARG A 487 11.11 6.36 13.73
N TYR A 488 9.78 6.17 13.73
CA TYR A 488 8.94 6.97 12.86
C TYR A 488 8.94 8.44 13.29
N GLY A 489 8.86 9.34 12.32
CA GLY A 489 8.82 10.78 12.57
C GLY A 489 7.51 11.14 13.29
N ASP A 490 7.62 11.66 14.48
CA ASP A 490 6.46 11.96 15.34
C ASP A 490 5.84 13.31 14.97
N ARG A 491 4.91 13.30 13.99
CA ARG A 491 4.09 14.48 13.68
C ARG A 491 3.15 14.84 14.82
N LYS A 492 2.71 13.85 15.60
CA LYS A 492 1.89 14.08 16.76
C LYS A 492 2.65 14.91 17.80
N ALA A 493 3.94 14.64 17.98
CA ALA A 493 4.81 15.49 18.77
C ALA A 493 4.88 16.91 18.22
N THR A 494 4.92 17.09 16.90
CA THR A 494 4.92 18.43 16.28
C THR A 494 3.56 19.12 16.43
N PHE A 495 2.45 18.40 16.30
CA PHE A 495 1.10 18.96 16.52
C PHE A 495 0.84 19.22 18.01
N GLU A 496 1.20 18.28 18.90
CA GLU A 496 1.14 18.47 20.36
C GLU A 496 2.06 19.60 20.82
N ARG A 497 3.24 19.75 20.23
CA ARG A 497 4.13 20.90 20.45
C ARG A 497 3.47 22.21 20.04
N LYS A 498 2.81 22.26 18.88
CA LYS A 498 2.06 23.45 18.43
C LYS A 498 0.86 23.74 19.34
N SER A 499 0.12 22.70 19.78
CA SER A 499 -0.98 22.85 20.72
C SER A 499 -0.48 23.34 22.09
N LYS A 500 0.57 22.73 22.62
CA LYS A 500 1.22 23.17 23.88
C LYS A 500 1.78 24.59 23.77
N LEU A 501 2.29 24.97 22.62
CA LEU A 501 2.70 26.34 22.33
C LEU A 501 1.52 27.30 22.39
N LYS A 502 0.38 26.95 21.79
CA LYS A 502 -0.83 27.75 21.83
C LYS A 502 -1.32 27.92 23.28
N GLU A 503 -1.38 26.82 24.03
CA GLU A 503 -1.70 26.83 25.46
C GLU A 503 -0.70 27.68 26.27
N LEU A 504 0.59 27.56 25.99
CA LEU A 504 1.64 28.35 26.62
C LEU A 504 1.49 29.85 26.29
N PHE A 505 1.16 30.19 25.03
CA PHE A 505 0.89 31.57 24.65
C PHE A 505 -0.39 32.12 25.32
N GLU A 506 -1.45 31.33 25.44
CA GLU A 506 -2.67 31.71 26.18
C GLU A 506 -2.37 31.97 27.65
N VAL A 507 -1.56 31.11 28.29
CA VAL A 507 -1.08 31.28 29.65
C VAL A 507 -0.21 32.53 29.77
N ILE A 508 0.76 32.71 28.90
CA ILE A 508 1.62 33.91 28.88
C ILE A 508 0.75 35.17 28.70
N GLN A 509 -0.20 35.16 27.77
CA GLN A 509 -1.08 36.31 27.50
C GLN A 509 -1.93 36.68 28.72
N SER A 510 -2.36 35.70 29.52
CA SER A 510 -3.06 35.94 30.76
C SER A 510 -2.20 36.61 31.83
N PHE A 511 -0.88 36.34 31.84
CA PHE A 511 0.07 36.91 32.80
C PHE A 511 0.69 38.24 32.34
N VAL A 512 0.71 38.53 31.03
CA VAL A 512 1.21 39.83 30.48
C VAL A 512 0.43 41.01 31.01
N GLN A 513 -0.84 40.83 31.36
CA GLN A 513 -1.68 41.88 31.92
C GLN A 513 -1.26 42.30 33.34
N ASN A 514 -0.41 41.50 34.01
CA ASN A 514 0.14 41.85 35.34
C ASN A 514 1.57 42.39 35.19
N PRO A 515 1.82 43.71 35.45
CA PRO A 515 3.12 44.36 35.24
C PRO A 515 4.28 43.74 36.01
N GLU A 516 4.03 43.22 37.21
CA GLU A 516 5.06 42.61 38.06
C GLU A 516 5.55 41.26 37.52
N VAL A 517 4.67 40.50 36.88
CA VAL A 517 5.02 39.19 36.31
C VAL A 517 5.66 39.38 34.92
N SER A 518 5.17 40.32 34.13
CA SER A 518 5.68 40.62 32.79
C SER A 518 7.16 41.04 32.79
N GLN A 519 7.61 41.75 33.83
CA GLN A 519 9.03 42.15 33.97
C GLN A 519 9.96 41.01 34.34
N ARG A 520 9.45 39.88 34.85
CA ARG A 520 10.25 38.72 35.26
C ARG A 520 10.33 37.63 34.20
N ILE A 521 9.55 37.75 33.11
CA ILE A 521 9.57 36.78 32.00
C ILE A 521 10.71 37.13 31.03
N ASN A 522 11.57 36.15 30.73
CA ASN A 522 12.58 36.29 29.71
C ASN A 522 11.94 36.07 28.32
N TRP A 523 11.45 37.15 27.71
CA TRP A 523 10.77 37.14 26.41
C TRP A 523 11.62 36.61 25.29
N ILE A 524 12.95 36.79 25.36
CA ILE A 524 13.89 36.32 24.34
C ILE A 524 13.92 34.78 24.34
N GLU A 525 13.98 34.18 25.54
CA GLU A 525 13.95 32.72 25.66
C GLU A 525 12.61 32.13 25.29
N CYS A 526 11.50 32.76 25.67
CA CYS A 526 10.16 32.35 25.22
C CYS A 526 10.05 32.39 23.70
N PHE A 527 10.59 33.42 23.06
CA PHE A 527 10.59 33.56 21.61
C PHE A 527 11.48 32.51 20.93
N LYS A 528 12.69 32.26 21.45
CA LYS A 528 13.59 31.19 20.98
C LYS A 528 12.89 29.82 21.08
N PHE A 529 12.33 29.51 22.24
CA PHE A 529 11.60 28.29 22.47
C PHE A 529 10.42 28.12 21.50
N ALA A 530 9.68 29.21 21.25
CA ALA A 530 8.59 29.19 20.28
C ALA A 530 9.09 28.89 18.86
N LEU A 531 10.15 29.53 18.40
CA LEU A 531 10.74 29.30 17.07
C LEU A 531 11.27 27.86 16.93
N GLU A 532 11.93 27.33 17.95
CA GLU A 532 12.41 25.93 17.98
C GLU A 532 11.25 24.93 17.87
N GLN A 533 10.14 25.20 18.57
CA GLN A 533 8.96 24.34 18.50
C GLN A 533 8.24 24.43 17.12
N TYR A 534 8.37 25.53 16.40
CA TYR A 534 7.93 25.66 15.00
C TYR A 534 8.90 25.00 13.99
N GLY A 535 10.01 24.43 14.48
CA GLY A 535 11.01 23.77 13.62
C GLY A 535 11.99 24.78 12.96
N VAL A 536 12.06 25.99 13.48
CA VAL A 536 13.04 26.99 13.05
C VAL A 536 14.34 26.75 13.86
N GLU A 537 15.23 25.98 13.29
CA GLU A 537 16.58 25.83 13.83
C GLU A 537 17.35 27.14 13.62
N ASN A 538 18.13 27.59 14.58
CA ASN A 538 18.82 28.88 14.62
C ASN A 538 17.91 30.09 14.90
N ALA A 539 17.07 29.99 15.91
CA ALA A 539 16.29 31.11 16.44
C ALA A 539 17.13 32.38 16.72
N ASN A 540 18.43 32.21 16.96
CA ASN A 540 19.36 33.31 17.16
C ASN A 540 19.51 34.25 15.93
N ASN A 541 19.26 33.77 14.71
CA ASN A 541 19.34 34.58 13.50
C ASN A 541 18.19 35.61 13.39
N PHE A 542 17.12 35.41 14.16
CA PHE A 542 15.97 36.31 14.21
C PHE A 542 16.06 37.36 15.33
N LEU A 543 17.13 37.30 16.15
CA LEU A 543 17.38 38.25 17.21
C LEU A 543 18.38 39.30 16.77
N SER A 544 18.18 40.57 17.19
CA SER A 544 19.15 41.62 16.96
C SER A 544 20.49 41.29 17.64
N LYS A 545 21.59 41.81 17.09
CA LYS A 545 22.94 41.58 17.65
C LYS A 545 23.08 42.02 19.13
N ASP A 546 22.29 43.02 19.51
CA ASP A 546 22.28 43.49 20.92
C ASP A 546 21.57 42.52 21.87
N ALA A 547 20.61 41.74 21.37
CA ALA A 547 19.91 40.71 22.14
C ALA A 547 20.73 39.41 22.25
N GLN A 548 21.75 39.20 21.41
CA GLN A 548 22.62 38.03 21.46
C GLN A 548 23.72 38.13 22.53
N ASN A 549 24.06 39.34 22.96
CA ASN A 549 25.15 39.63 23.92
C ASN A 549 24.67 39.72 25.39
N THR A 550 23.38 39.50 25.64
CA THR A 550 22.82 39.55 27.00
C THR A 550 22.64 38.10 27.54
N GLN A 551 23.74 37.35 27.57
CA GLN A 551 23.84 36.07 28.30
C GLN A 551 24.69 36.24 29.54
#